data_c66e310d1a6e5835e52c7d3271891e08
#
_entry.id   c66e310d1a6e5835e52c7d3271891e08
#
_cell.length_a   1.000
_cell.length_b   1.000
_cell.length_c   1.000
_cell.angle_alpha   90.00
_cell.angle_beta   90.00
_cell.angle_gamma   90.00
#
_symmetry.space_group_name_H-M   'P 1'
#
loop_
_entity.id
_entity.type
_entity.pdbx_description
1 polymer ?
#
loop_
_entity_poly.entity_id
_entity_poly.type
_entity_poly.pdbx_seq_one_letter_code
_entity_poly.pdbx_strand_id
1 'polypeptide(L)'
;DTVFLEDEGCVVTPMDGSEKMCNLASIHTGKEVLHLRIEEMEFKNVFHGIWACAVLGHFPPEEIKDVMSRILAALKEGGILYFSVRKGDRKGRFNGRYFYDYNRESLNELLDSFQEIQVIDIWKTSDVREDRNNKWFNVLLRKAREDE
;
A
#
# COMPACT_ATOMS: atom_id res chain seq x y z
N ASP A 1 9.85 8.35 -0.12
CA ASP A 1 8.46 8.75 -0.44
C ASP A 1 7.94 9.86 0.48
N THR A 2 8.17 9.75 1.79
CA THR A 2 7.72 10.77 2.74
C THR A 2 8.27 12.15 2.42
N VAL A 3 9.58 12.26 2.22
CA VAL A 3 10.25 13.54 1.91
C VAL A 3 9.75 14.10 0.58
N PHE A 4 9.61 13.26 -0.44
CA PHE A 4 9.09 13.67 -1.74
C PHE A 4 7.66 14.24 -1.62
N LEU A 5 6.78 13.54 -0.91
CA LEU A 5 5.40 13.97 -0.73
C LEU A 5 5.31 15.30 0.04
N GLU A 6 6.16 15.49 1.04
CA GLU A 6 6.22 16.74 1.79
C GLU A 6 6.71 17.89 0.92
N ASP A 7 7.71 17.66 0.07
CA ASP A 7 8.22 18.66 -0.87
C ASP A 7 7.16 19.08 -1.89
N GLU A 8 6.21 18.19 -2.20
CA GLU A 8 5.05 18.48 -3.05
C GLU A 8 3.88 19.13 -2.30
N GLY A 9 4.08 19.48 -1.05
CA GLY A 9 3.06 20.19 -0.27
C GLY A 9 2.11 19.32 0.54
N CYS A 10 2.36 18.01 0.63
CA CYS A 10 1.53 17.12 1.43
C CYS A 10 1.90 17.14 2.91
N VAL A 11 0.89 17.05 3.78
CA VAL A 11 1.10 16.78 5.19
C VAL A 11 1.10 15.25 5.35
N VAL A 12 2.25 14.67 5.71
CA VAL A 12 2.47 13.24 5.70
C VAL A 12 2.53 12.67 7.11
N THR A 13 1.80 11.57 7.33
CA THR A 13 1.89 10.75 8.54
C THR A 13 2.59 9.45 8.16
N PRO A 14 3.92 9.34 8.34
CA PRO A 14 4.62 8.11 8.01
C PRO A 14 4.43 7.07 9.10
N MET A 15 4.38 5.80 8.69
CA MET A 15 4.35 4.69 9.65
C MET A 15 5.07 3.46 9.10
N ASP A 16 5.54 2.60 10.00
CA ASP A 16 6.19 1.35 9.65
C ASP A 16 5.98 0.33 10.77
N GLY A 17 5.90 -0.94 10.41
CA GLY A 17 5.74 -2.04 11.36
C GLY A 17 7.04 -2.51 12.01
N SER A 18 8.19 -1.98 11.60
CA SER A 18 9.51 -2.33 12.13
C SER A 18 10.08 -1.17 12.94
N GLU A 19 10.42 -1.40 14.20
CA GLU A 19 11.05 -0.39 15.04
C GLU A 19 12.35 0.13 14.45
N LYS A 20 13.17 -0.77 13.91
CA LYS A 20 14.43 -0.40 13.26
C LYS A 20 14.20 0.51 12.06
N MET A 21 13.22 0.18 11.20
CA MET A 21 12.89 0.98 10.04
C MET A 21 12.28 2.32 10.44
N CYS A 22 11.48 2.36 11.50
CA CYS A 22 10.95 3.62 12.05
C CYS A 22 12.08 4.54 12.50
N ASN A 23 13.08 4.01 13.17
CA ASN A 23 14.22 4.79 13.62
C ASN A 23 15.04 5.34 12.44
N LEU A 24 15.32 4.50 11.43
CA LEU A 24 16.03 4.92 10.23
C LEU A 24 15.22 5.97 9.45
N ALA A 25 13.93 5.76 9.29
CA ALA A 25 13.07 6.70 8.60
C ALA A 25 12.95 8.03 9.36
N SER A 26 12.89 8.00 10.69
CA SER A 26 12.87 9.21 11.51
C SER A 26 14.14 10.04 11.32
N ILE A 27 15.31 9.39 11.23
CA ILE A 27 16.57 10.07 10.95
C ILE A 27 16.54 10.69 9.55
N HIS A 28 16.07 9.96 8.55
CA HIS A 28 16.07 10.42 7.16
C HIS A 28 15.07 11.57 6.93
N THR A 29 13.89 11.48 7.51
CA THR A 29 12.82 12.47 7.26
C THR A 29 12.84 13.65 8.25
N GLY A 30 13.51 13.50 9.37
CA GLY A 30 13.45 14.48 10.47
C GLY A 30 12.11 14.48 11.20
N LYS A 31 11.27 13.47 10.98
CA LYS A 31 9.96 13.32 11.62
C LYS A 31 9.89 12.04 12.44
N GLU A 32 9.03 12.05 13.45
CA GLU A 32 8.68 10.84 14.16
C GLU A 32 7.85 9.94 13.24
N VAL A 33 8.30 8.69 13.06
CA VAL A 33 7.59 7.68 12.27
C VAL A 33 6.86 6.76 13.23
N LEU A 34 5.56 6.57 13.02
CA LEU A 34 4.76 5.72 13.89
C LEU A 34 5.17 4.26 13.77
N HIS A 35 5.50 3.61 14.89
CA HIS A 35 5.73 2.18 14.95
C HIS A 35 4.38 1.47 15.03
N LEU A 36 3.78 1.23 13.85
CA LEU A 36 2.45 0.67 13.74
C LEU A 36 2.36 -0.25 12.53
N ARG A 37 1.87 -1.45 12.74
CA ARG A 37 1.60 -2.38 11.66
C ARG A 37 0.26 -2.04 11.00
N ILE A 38 0.15 -2.26 9.70
CA ILE A 38 -1.10 -2.01 8.97
C ILE A 38 -2.26 -2.79 9.58
N GLU A 39 -2.04 -4.03 9.97
CA GLU A 39 -3.07 -4.87 10.61
C GLU A 39 -3.52 -4.38 11.99
N GLU A 40 -2.79 -3.43 12.57
CA GLU A 40 -3.14 -2.79 13.84
C GLU A 40 -3.79 -1.42 13.64
N MET A 41 -3.89 -0.95 12.41
CA MET A 41 -4.38 0.39 12.09
C MET A 41 -5.88 0.52 12.33
N GLU A 42 -6.27 1.54 13.09
CA GLU A 42 -7.66 1.80 13.45
C GLU A 42 -8.13 3.22 13.08
N PHE A 43 -7.43 3.87 12.15
CA PHE A 43 -7.84 5.18 11.66
C PHE A 43 -9.17 5.09 10.92
N LYS A 44 -10.01 6.13 11.06
CA LYS A 44 -11.28 6.22 10.33
C LYS A 44 -11.44 7.61 9.73
N ASN A 45 -11.58 7.67 8.40
CA ASN A 45 -11.83 8.92 7.67
C ASN A 45 -10.83 10.03 8.00
N VAL A 46 -9.55 9.69 8.04
CA VAL A 46 -8.49 10.63 8.45
C VAL A 46 -7.71 11.18 7.27
N PHE A 47 -7.44 10.36 6.26
CA PHE A 47 -6.51 10.70 5.19
C PHE A 47 -7.21 10.98 3.87
N HIS A 48 -6.73 12.01 3.16
CA HIS A 48 -7.14 12.29 1.78
C HIS A 48 -6.47 11.33 0.79
N GLY A 49 -5.30 10.82 1.13
CA GLY A 49 -4.57 9.88 0.31
C GLY A 49 -3.70 8.94 1.14
N ILE A 50 -3.52 7.74 0.64
CA ILE A 50 -2.62 6.73 1.23
C ILE A 50 -1.71 6.20 0.13
N TRP A 51 -0.43 6.10 0.45
CA TRP A 51 0.61 5.59 -0.44
C TRP A 51 1.20 4.32 0.18
N ALA A 52 0.97 3.17 -0.47
CA ALA A 52 1.40 1.86 0.03
C ALA A 52 2.27 1.14 -1.01
N CYS A 53 3.48 1.65 -1.22
CA CYS A 53 4.40 1.14 -2.21
C CYS A 53 5.07 -0.16 -1.73
N ALA A 54 4.87 -1.25 -2.50
CA ALA A 54 5.50 -2.56 -2.26
C ALA A 54 5.21 -3.18 -0.88
N VAL A 55 4.10 -2.82 -0.24
CA VAL A 55 3.75 -3.27 1.12
C VAL A 55 2.78 -4.44 1.09
N LEU A 56 1.77 -4.38 0.23
CA LEU A 56 0.64 -5.32 0.27
C LEU A 56 1.02 -6.75 -0.15
N GLY A 57 2.12 -6.91 -0.88
CA GLY A 57 2.63 -8.22 -1.25
C GLY A 57 3.22 -9.05 -0.11
N HIS A 58 3.25 -8.52 1.11
CA HIS A 58 3.71 -9.25 2.29
C HIS A 58 2.56 -9.90 3.08
N PHE A 59 1.34 -9.82 2.57
CA PHE A 59 0.16 -10.40 3.22
C PHE A 59 -0.42 -11.55 2.40
N PRO A 60 -0.72 -12.71 3.04
CA PRO A 60 -1.39 -13.80 2.35
C PRO A 60 -2.84 -13.47 2.01
N PRO A 61 -3.47 -14.21 1.08
CA PRO A 61 -4.85 -13.95 0.66
C PRO A 61 -5.88 -13.90 1.80
N GLU A 62 -5.68 -14.69 2.86
CA GLU A 62 -6.58 -14.70 4.00
C GLU A 62 -6.48 -13.44 4.88
N GLU A 63 -5.40 -12.68 4.76
CA GLU A 63 -5.18 -11.46 5.54
C GLU A 63 -5.38 -10.18 4.74
N ILE A 64 -5.15 -10.23 3.42
CA ILE A 64 -5.13 -9.03 2.59
C ILE A 64 -6.45 -8.27 2.59
N LYS A 65 -7.57 -8.96 2.69
CA LYS A 65 -8.88 -8.30 2.71
C LYS A 65 -9.08 -7.47 3.96
N ASP A 66 -8.64 -7.97 5.12
CA ASP A 66 -8.68 -7.19 6.36
C ASP A 66 -7.77 -5.98 6.28
N VAL A 67 -6.55 -6.16 5.76
CA VAL A 67 -5.60 -5.07 5.58
C VAL A 67 -6.17 -3.98 4.66
N MET A 68 -6.73 -4.36 3.52
CA MET A 68 -7.38 -3.43 2.60
C MET A 68 -8.56 -2.71 3.25
N SER A 69 -9.37 -3.42 4.02
CA SER A 69 -10.50 -2.82 4.74
C SER A 69 -10.03 -1.76 5.73
N ARG A 70 -8.94 -1.99 6.42
CA ARG A 70 -8.36 -1.01 7.35
C ARG A 70 -7.83 0.22 6.62
N ILE A 71 -7.19 0.03 5.46
CA ILE A 71 -6.72 1.14 4.62
C ILE A 71 -7.90 1.96 4.11
N LEU A 72 -8.93 1.30 3.59
CA LEU A 72 -10.11 1.99 3.08
C LEU A 72 -10.86 2.72 4.19
N ALA A 73 -10.94 2.14 5.39
CA ALA A 73 -11.54 2.82 6.54
C ALA A 73 -10.78 4.09 6.92
N ALA A 74 -9.45 4.08 6.79
CA ALA A 74 -8.59 5.22 7.10
C ALA A 74 -8.74 6.37 6.09
N LEU A 75 -9.16 6.08 4.87
CA LEU A 75 -9.40 7.09 3.85
C LEU A 75 -10.71 7.83 4.08
N LYS A 76 -10.69 9.13 3.83
CA LYS A 76 -11.90 9.93 3.69
C LYS A 76 -12.66 9.51 2.44
N GLU A 77 -13.96 9.72 2.42
CA GLU A 77 -14.76 9.53 1.21
C GLU A 77 -14.19 10.36 0.06
N GLY A 78 -14.07 9.75 -1.11
CA GLY A 78 -13.40 10.37 -2.25
C GLY A 78 -11.88 10.37 -2.16
N GLY A 79 -11.32 9.84 -1.08
CA GLY A 79 -9.87 9.72 -0.90
C GLY A 79 -9.24 8.74 -1.86
N ILE A 80 -7.95 8.91 -2.09
CA ILE A 80 -7.19 8.18 -3.11
C ILE A 80 -6.22 7.22 -2.43
N LEU A 81 -6.18 5.97 -2.92
CA LEU A 81 -5.17 4.99 -2.56
C LEU A 81 -4.31 4.69 -3.77
N TYR A 82 -3.01 4.80 -3.60
CA TYR A 82 -2.04 4.19 -4.49
C TYR A 82 -1.40 3.00 -3.80
N PHE A 83 -1.30 1.87 -4.50
CA PHE A 83 -0.47 0.75 -4.03
C PHE A 83 0.19 0.04 -5.19
N SER A 84 1.26 -0.68 -4.88
CA SER A 84 1.93 -1.54 -5.85
C SER A 84 2.10 -2.94 -5.29
N VAL A 85 1.99 -3.94 -6.18
CA VAL A 85 2.24 -5.35 -5.90
C VAL A 85 3.09 -5.94 -7.00
N ARG A 86 3.98 -6.87 -6.64
CA ARG A 86 4.88 -7.50 -7.60
C ARG A 86 4.11 -8.49 -8.47
N LYS A 87 4.40 -8.43 -9.77
CA LYS A 87 3.92 -9.42 -10.73
C LYS A 87 4.84 -10.64 -10.68
N GLY A 88 4.29 -11.82 -10.46
CA GLY A 88 5.08 -13.05 -10.41
C GLY A 88 4.31 -14.21 -9.83
N ASP A 89 5.04 -15.20 -9.35
CA ASP A 89 4.49 -16.48 -8.88
C ASP A 89 4.92 -16.85 -7.47
N ARG A 90 5.61 -15.96 -6.76
CA ARG A 90 6.04 -16.24 -5.39
C ARG A 90 4.83 -16.32 -4.47
N LYS A 91 4.73 -17.38 -3.69
CA LYS A 91 3.67 -17.58 -2.69
C LYS A 91 4.24 -18.35 -1.52
N GLY A 92 4.57 -17.65 -0.44
CA GLY A 92 5.12 -18.25 0.75
C GLY A 92 6.23 -17.43 1.39
N ARG A 93 6.95 -18.08 2.31
CA ARG A 93 8.03 -17.42 3.05
C ARG A 93 9.37 -17.62 2.37
N PHE A 94 10.09 -16.51 2.19
CA PHE A 94 11.43 -16.47 1.63
C PHE A 94 12.29 -15.59 2.52
N ASN A 95 13.40 -16.10 3.01
CA ASN A 95 14.31 -15.38 3.91
C ASN A 95 13.60 -14.75 5.12
N GLY A 96 12.67 -15.51 5.73
CA GLY A 96 11.94 -15.08 6.92
C GLY A 96 10.80 -14.10 6.67
N ARG A 97 10.51 -13.78 5.42
CA ARG A 97 9.47 -12.84 5.05
C ARG A 97 8.45 -13.50 4.14
N TYR A 98 7.16 -13.17 4.32
CA TYR A 98 6.10 -13.68 3.45
C TYR A 98 6.00 -12.84 2.18
N PHE A 99 5.85 -13.51 1.03
CA PHE A 99 5.61 -12.88 -0.26
C PHE A 99 4.42 -13.51 -0.96
N TYR A 100 3.55 -12.70 -1.52
CA TYR A 100 2.47 -13.12 -2.39
C TYR A 100 2.48 -12.24 -3.63
N ASP A 101 2.89 -12.81 -4.75
CA ASP A 101 2.91 -12.11 -6.03
C ASP A 101 1.54 -12.21 -6.70
N TYR A 102 1.26 -11.26 -7.57
CA TYR A 102 -0.01 -11.17 -8.27
C TYR A 102 0.17 -11.35 -9.77
N ASN A 103 -0.83 -11.94 -10.41
CA ASN A 103 -1.05 -11.82 -11.85
C ASN A 103 -2.26 -10.90 -12.05
N ARG A 104 -2.60 -10.59 -13.29
CA ARG A 104 -3.72 -9.70 -13.58
C ARG A 104 -5.04 -10.24 -13.05
N GLU A 105 -5.25 -11.55 -13.17
CA GLU A 105 -6.46 -12.20 -12.70
C GLU A 105 -6.62 -12.10 -11.18
N SER A 106 -5.58 -12.45 -10.43
CA SER A 106 -5.63 -12.38 -8.96
C SER A 106 -5.74 -10.95 -8.45
N LEU A 107 -5.13 -9.98 -9.14
CA LEU A 107 -5.29 -8.57 -8.82
C LEU A 107 -6.74 -8.12 -9.03
N ASN A 108 -7.35 -8.48 -10.15
CA ASN A 108 -8.74 -8.16 -10.44
C ASN A 108 -9.67 -8.79 -9.40
N GLU A 109 -9.42 -10.02 -9.00
CA GLU A 109 -10.20 -10.69 -7.95
C GLU A 109 -10.13 -9.93 -6.62
N LEU A 110 -8.95 -9.46 -6.25
CA LEU A 110 -8.77 -8.65 -5.05
C LEU A 110 -9.60 -7.37 -5.13
N LEU A 111 -9.48 -6.63 -6.24
CA LEU A 111 -10.18 -5.36 -6.42
C LEU A 111 -11.70 -5.55 -6.48
N ASP A 112 -12.17 -6.61 -7.14
CA ASP A 112 -13.59 -6.91 -7.26
C ASP A 112 -14.24 -7.29 -5.92
N SER A 113 -13.45 -7.66 -4.92
CA SER A 113 -13.97 -7.99 -3.59
C SER A 113 -14.41 -6.78 -2.77
N PHE A 114 -14.13 -5.56 -3.25
CA PHE A 114 -14.52 -4.31 -2.58
C PHE A 114 -15.50 -3.52 -3.45
N GLN A 115 -16.68 -3.22 -2.91
CA GLN A 115 -17.71 -2.48 -3.63
C GLN A 115 -17.57 -0.97 -3.50
N GLU A 116 -16.92 -0.51 -2.43
CA GLU A 116 -16.78 0.91 -2.11
C GLU A 116 -15.59 1.58 -2.82
N ILE A 117 -15.02 0.96 -3.84
CA ILE A 117 -13.90 1.53 -4.57
C ILE A 117 -14.22 1.78 -6.04
N GLN A 118 -13.55 2.77 -6.60
CA GLN A 118 -13.51 3.03 -8.04
C GLN A 118 -12.05 2.97 -8.48
N VAL A 119 -11.72 1.99 -9.34
CA VAL A 119 -10.37 1.90 -9.90
C VAL A 119 -10.21 2.98 -10.95
N ILE A 120 -9.21 3.85 -10.76
CA ILE A 120 -8.91 4.95 -11.68
C ILE A 120 -7.96 4.47 -12.77
N ASP A 121 -6.90 3.75 -12.38
CA ASP A 121 -5.90 3.25 -13.33
C ASP A 121 -5.13 2.07 -12.76
N ILE A 122 -4.68 1.19 -13.65
CA ILE A 122 -3.76 0.10 -13.34
C ILE A 122 -2.69 0.11 -14.43
N TRP A 123 -1.43 0.18 -14.04
CA TRP A 123 -0.32 0.16 -15.01
C TRP A 123 0.85 -0.67 -14.49
N LYS A 124 1.74 -1.04 -15.38
CA LYS A 124 2.92 -1.86 -15.08
C LYS A 124 4.18 -1.02 -15.12
N THR A 125 5.08 -1.31 -14.19
CA THR A 125 6.43 -0.75 -14.20
C THR A 125 7.45 -1.87 -14.02
N SER A 126 8.71 -1.57 -14.33
CA SER A 126 9.84 -2.47 -14.10
C SER A 126 10.79 -1.80 -13.12
N ASP A 127 11.54 -2.61 -12.35
CA ASP A 127 12.57 -2.09 -11.47
C ASP A 127 13.61 -1.33 -12.28
N VAL A 128 14.06 -0.20 -11.74
CA VAL A 128 15.07 0.66 -12.36
C VAL A 128 16.47 0.08 -12.20
N ARG A 129 16.65 -0.90 -11.32
CA ARG A 129 17.95 -1.52 -11.03
C ARG A 129 18.30 -2.56 -12.09
N GLU A 130 19.50 -2.46 -12.65
CA GLU A 130 19.99 -3.33 -13.71
C GLU A 130 20.09 -4.82 -13.31
N ASP A 131 20.28 -5.10 -12.01
CA ASP A 131 20.42 -6.44 -11.47
C ASP A 131 19.07 -7.10 -11.09
N ARG A 132 17.95 -6.39 -11.26
CA ARG A 132 16.63 -6.89 -10.93
C ARG A 132 15.67 -6.70 -12.11
N ASN A 133 15.03 -7.80 -12.50
CA ASN A 133 14.05 -7.78 -13.58
C ASN A 133 12.63 -7.98 -13.01
N ASN A 134 12.34 -7.32 -11.90
CA ASN A 134 11.02 -7.37 -11.29
C ASN A 134 10.04 -6.43 -11.99
N LYS A 135 8.83 -6.92 -12.17
CA LYS A 135 7.72 -6.13 -12.72
C LYS A 135 6.69 -5.91 -11.65
N TRP A 136 6.05 -4.77 -11.69
CA TRP A 136 5.07 -4.34 -10.70
C TRP A 136 3.76 -3.95 -11.35
N PHE A 137 2.66 -4.30 -10.69
CA PHE A 137 1.37 -3.67 -10.95
C PHE A 137 1.23 -2.48 -10.02
N ASN A 138 0.82 -1.35 -10.59
CA ASN A 138 0.51 -0.14 -9.84
C ASN A 138 -0.98 0.10 -9.95
N VAL A 139 -1.62 0.42 -8.85
CA VAL A 139 -3.06 0.65 -8.79
C VAL A 139 -3.34 2.00 -8.17
N LEU A 140 -4.16 2.79 -8.84
CA LEU A 140 -4.70 4.02 -8.31
C LEU A 140 -6.22 3.85 -8.22
N LEU A 141 -6.76 4.01 -7.02
CA LEU A 141 -8.19 3.90 -6.81
C LEU A 141 -8.72 5.02 -5.91
N ARG A 142 -10.02 5.24 -5.98
CA ARG A 142 -10.73 6.21 -5.16
C ARG A 142 -11.73 5.49 -4.29
N LYS A 143 -11.83 5.89 -3.03
CA LYS A 143 -12.89 5.43 -2.15
C LYS A 143 -14.19 6.11 -2.56
N ALA A 144 -15.21 5.32 -2.91
CA ALA A 144 -16.50 5.85 -3.31
C ALA A 144 -17.16 6.65 -2.19
N ARG A 145 -17.94 7.65 -2.55
CA ARG A 145 -18.76 8.40 -1.59
C ARG A 145 -20.04 7.65 -1.32
N GLU A 146 -20.58 7.80 -0.12
CA GLU A 146 -21.82 7.10 0.28
C GLU A 146 -23.02 7.42 -0.61
N ASP A 147 -23.02 8.59 -1.24
CA ASP A 147 -24.09 9.05 -2.12
C ASP A 147 -23.93 8.64 -3.59
N GLU A 148 -22.95 7.82 -3.89
CA GLU A 148 -22.67 7.32 -5.25
C GLU A 148 -23.29 5.96 -5.52
#